data_b7fd1858ff2c7cc490966899cb824825
#
_entry.id   b7fd1858ff2c7cc490966899cb824825
#
_cell.length_a   1.000
_cell.length_b   1.000
_cell.length_c   1.000
_cell.angle_alpha   90.00
_cell.angle_beta   90.00
_cell.angle_gamma   90.00
#
_symmetry.space_group_name_H-M   'P 1'
#
loop_
_entity.id
_entity.type
_entity.pdbx_description
1 polymer ?
#
loop_
_entity_poly.entity_id
_entity_poly.type
_entity_poly.pdbx_seq_one_letter_code
_entity_poly.pdbx_strand_id
1 'polypeptide(L)'
;WILEACGYKPGFVIGGVPGNFDVSARLGDSPFFVIEADEYDCAFFDKRSKFVHYCPRTLILNNLEFDHADIFDDLKAIQKQFHHLVRIVPGKGKIILPENDINLKQVMAMGCWSEQELVGEQGHWQAKKLNADASQWEVLFDGEKVGEVKWALVGEHNMHNGLMAIAAARHVGVLPADAANALGSFINARRRLELRGEANGVTVYDDFAHHPTAILATLQALRGKVGGTARILAVLEPRSNTMKMGVCKDDLAPSLGRADEVFLLQPQHIP
;
A
#
# COMPACT_ATOMS: atom_id res chain seq x y z
N TRP A 1 8.23 7.01 7.73
CA TRP A 1 9.70 6.95 7.76
C TRP A 1 10.34 8.17 7.12
N ILE A 2 9.94 8.59 5.91
CA ILE A 2 10.53 9.76 5.22
C ILE A 2 10.59 10.97 6.15
N LEU A 3 9.49 11.33 6.79
CA LEU A 3 9.44 12.48 7.69
C LEU A 3 10.39 12.33 8.88
N GLU A 4 10.51 11.13 9.44
CA GLU A 4 11.45 10.84 10.54
C GLU A 4 12.90 11.02 10.10
N ALA A 5 13.28 10.38 9.00
CA ALA A 5 14.63 10.43 8.44
C ALA A 5 15.04 11.84 8.03
N CYS A 6 14.07 12.69 7.64
CA CYS A 6 14.28 14.10 7.32
C CYS A 6 14.17 15.04 8.55
N GLY A 7 14.10 14.49 9.77
CA GLY A 7 14.14 15.27 11.02
C GLY A 7 12.84 15.92 11.46
N TYR A 8 11.71 15.58 10.84
CA TYR A 8 10.37 16.16 11.16
C TYR A 8 9.74 15.56 12.42
N LYS A 9 10.23 14.41 12.93
CA LYS A 9 9.73 13.74 14.16
C LYS A 9 8.20 13.64 14.24
N PRO A 10 7.53 13.01 13.26
CA PRO A 10 6.07 12.94 13.22
C PRO A 10 5.51 12.03 14.31
N GLY A 11 4.26 12.30 14.73
CA GLY A 11 3.42 11.30 15.35
C GLY A 11 2.88 10.33 14.30
N PHE A 12 2.49 9.13 14.70
CA PHE A 12 1.86 8.18 13.79
C PHE A 12 1.00 7.14 14.51
N VAL A 13 0.05 6.56 13.76
CA VAL A 13 -0.67 5.31 14.07
C VAL A 13 -0.69 4.46 12.82
N ILE A 14 -0.20 3.22 12.94
CA ILE A 14 -0.08 2.24 11.85
C ILE A 14 -0.58 0.89 12.34
N GLY A 15 -1.38 0.18 11.53
CA GLY A 15 -1.98 -1.11 11.91
C GLY A 15 -1.01 -2.28 12.02
N GLY A 16 0.21 -2.14 11.45
CA GLY A 16 1.28 -3.12 11.55
C GLY A 16 2.37 -2.73 12.55
N VAL A 17 3.45 -3.50 12.58
CA VAL A 17 4.67 -3.16 13.34
C VAL A 17 5.72 -2.68 12.32
N PRO A 18 5.97 -1.36 12.22
CA PRO A 18 6.96 -0.81 11.29
C PRO A 18 8.37 -1.26 11.67
N GLY A 19 9.16 -1.70 10.69
CA GLY A 19 10.51 -2.22 10.94
C GLY A 19 11.53 -1.17 11.41
N ASN A 20 11.31 0.12 11.10
CA ASN A 20 12.16 1.21 11.56
C ASN A 20 11.76 1.75 12.94
N PHE A 21 10.67 1.25 13.53
CA PHE A 21 10.16 1.69 14.83
C PHE A 21 9.78 0.47 15.67
N ASP A 22 9.91 0.58 16.97
CA ASP A 22 9.55 -0.50 17.91
C ASP A 22 8.09 -0.45 18.35
N VAL A 23 7.33 0.53 17.86
CA VAL A 23 5.94 0.79 18.26
C VAL A 23 5.06 1.04 17.03
N SER A 24 3.79 0.68 17.13
CA SER A 24 2.78 0.93 16.09
C SER A 24 2.14 2.31 16.18
N ALA A 25 2.34 3.01 17.30
CA ALA A 25 1.81 4.36 17.52
C ALA A 25 2.71 5.15 18.45
N ARG A 26 2.85 6.43 18.16
CA ARG A 26 3.50 7.40 19.07
C ARG A 26 2.98 8.81 18.81
N LEU A 27 3.08 9.68 19.80
CA LEU A 27 3.01 11.12 19.60
C LEU A 27 4.36 11.62 19.09
N GLY A 28 4.34 12.58 18.19
CA GLY A 28 5.55 13.21 17.64
C GLY A 28 5.84 14.53 18.35
N ASP A 29 7.02 15.10 18.05
CA ASP A 29 7.46 16.41 18.55
C ASP A 29 7.18 17.52 17.52
N SER A 30 6.35 17.27 16.51
CA SER A 30 6.02 18.21 15.44
C SER A 30 4.51 18.21 15.14
N PRO A 31 4.01 19.17 14.33
CA PRO A 31 2.60 19.20 13.95
C PRO A 31 2.19 18.11 12.94
N PHE A 32 3.13 17.27 12.49
CA PHE A 32 2.84 16.22 11.53
C PHE A 32 2.38 14.94 12.23
N PHE A 33 1.30 14.38 11.73
CA PHE A 33 0.79 13.09 12.18
C PHE A 33 0.43 12.23 10.97
N VAL A 34 0.99 11.02 10.90
CA VAL A 34 0.72 10.06 9.84
C VAL A 34 -0.19 8.96 10.36
N ILE A 35 -1.31 8.75 9.70
CA ILE A 35 -2.29 7.76 10.13
C ILE A 35 -2.64 6.83 8.97
N GLU A 36 -2.64 5.52 9.24
CA GLU A 36 -3.18 4.52 8.33
C GLU A 36 -4.72 4.64 8.34
N ALA A 37 -5.28 4.89 7.16
CA ALA A 37 -6.70 5.09 6.97
C ALA A 37 -7.37 3.76 6.58
N ASP A 38 -8.08 3.17 7.53
CA ASP A 38 -8.83 1.94 7.39
C ASP A 38 -10.31 2.28 7.16
N GLU A 39 -10.99 1.57 6.25
CA GLU A 39 -12.38 1.78 5.86
C GLU A 39 -13.41 1.21 6.85
N TYR A 40 -12.98 0.44 7.85
CA TYR A 40 -13.89 -0.07 8.87
C TYR A 40 -14.64 1.04 9.60
N ASP A 41 -15.83 0.70 10.07
CA ASP A 41 -16.68 1.61 10.85
C ASP A 41 -16.04 2.03 12.19
N CYS A 42 -16.50 3.18 12.71
CA CYS A 42 -15.93 3.77 13.92
C CYS A 42 -16.35 3.01 15.17
N ALA A 43 -17.67 2.72 15.29
CA ALA A 43 -18.28 2.18 16.49
C ALA A 43 -19.67 1.62 16.19
N PHE A 44 -20.28 0.98 17.17
CA PHE A 44 -21.64 0.45 17.08
C PHE A 44 -22.68 1.50 16.66
N PHE A 45 -22.54 2.73 17.10
CA PHE A 45 -23.46 3.84 16.83
C PHE A 45 -22.99 4.76 15.68
N ASP A 46 -21.80 4.59 15.15
CA ASP A 46 -21.29 5.33 13.98
C ASP A 46 -20.74 4.35 12.94
N LYS A 47 -21.55 4.07 11.93
CA LYS A 47 -21.27 3.11 10.86
C LYS A 47 -20.50 3.74 9.68
N ARG A 48 -20.08 5.00 9.80
CA ARG A 48 -19.17 5.61 8.82
C ARG A 48 -17.77 5.07 9.01
N SER A 49 -17.02 4.96 7.93
CA SER A 49 -15.61 4.59 7.99
C SER A 49 -14.85 5.59 8.88
N LYS A 50 -13.96 5.07 9.72
CA LYS A 50 -13.26 5.88 10.75
C LYS A 50 -12.43 7.02 10.16
N PHE A 51 -11.95 6.88 8.94
CA PHE A 51 -11.14 7.91 8.29
C PHE A 51 -11.89 9.23 8.04
N VAL A 52 -13.23 9.26 8.06
CA VAL A 52 -13.99 10.53 7.93
C VAL A 52 -13.77 11.47 9.13
N HIS A 53 -13.20 10.98 10.21
CA HIS A 53 -12.86 11.79 11.39
C HIS A 53 -11.42 12.33 11.36
N TYR A 54 -10.57 11.90 10.42
CA TYR A 54 -9.15 12.24 10.41
C TYR A 54 -8.84 13.61 9.83
N CYS A 55 -9.73 14.18 9.02
CA CYS A 55 -9.58 15.50 8.40
C CYS A 55 -8.18 15.74 7.80
N PRO A 56 -7.72 14.88 6.86
CA PRO A 56 -6.37 14.96 6.34
C PRO A 56 -6.15 16.23 5.51
N ARG A 57 -4.93 16.79 5.57
CA ARG A 57 -4.47 17.82 4.64
C ARG A 57 -3.74 17.23 3.44
N THR A 58 -3.09 16.10 3.64
CA THR A 58 -2.45 15.29 2.60
C THR A 58 -3.10 13.93 2.67
N LEU A 59 -3.72 13.51 1.57
CA LEU A 59 -4.41 12.24 1.46
C LEU A 59 -3.78 11.42 0.35
N ILE A 60 -3.42 10.17 0.66
CA ILE A 60 -3.08 9.16 -0.34
C ILE A 60 -4.28 8.23 -0.51
N LEU A 61 -4.77 8.10 -1.73
CA LEU A 61 -5.69 7.04 -2.13
C LEU A 61 -4.91 6.06 -2.99
N ASN A 62 -4.50 4.93 -2.41
CA ASN A 62 -3.52 4.06 -3.07
C ASN A 62 -4.13 3.15 -4.14
N ASN A 63 -5.21 2.46 -3.81
CA ASN A 63 -6.04 1.66 -4.73
C ASN A 63 -7.42 1.48 -4.11
N LEU A 64 -8.41 1.16 -4.93
CA LEU A 64 -9.76 0.88 -4.46
C LEU A 64 -10.32 -0.35 -5.15
N GLU A 65 -10.47 -1.41 -4.37
CA GLU A 65 -11.06 -2.68 -4.78
C GLU A 65 -12.20 -3.07 -3.83
N PHE A 66 -13.00 -4.06 -4.22
CA PHE A 66 -14.02 -4.59 -3.34
C PHE A 66 -13.40 -5.54 -2.32
N ASP A 67 -13.38 -5.12 -1.07
CA ASP A 67 -12.98 -5.93 0.09
C ASP A 67 -13.96 -5.67 1.24
N HIS A 68 -13.73 -6.31 2.40
CA HIS A 68 -14.59 -6.17 3.59
C HIS A 68 -16.07 -6.44 3.30
N ALA A 69 -16.36 -7.55 2.59
CA ALA A 69 -17.71 -7.99 2.25
C ALA A 69 -18.60 -8.28 3.47
N ASP A 70 -18.02 -8.29 4.66
CA ASP A 70 -18.73 -8.39 5.95
C ASP A 70 -19.38 -7.09 6.40
N ILE A 71 -18.97 -5.94 5.85
CA ILE A 71 -19.50 -4.61 6.20
C ILE A 71 -19.96 -3.78 5.01
N PHE A 72 -19.57 -4.13 3.79
CA PHE A 72 -19.98 -3.46 2.56
C PHE A 72 -20.70 -4.42 1.62
N ASP A 73 -21.87 -4.02 1.15
CA ASP A 73 -22.69 -4.83 0.21
C ASP A 73 -22.07 -4.88 -1.18
N ASP A 74 -21.45 -3.79 -1.64
CA ASP A 74 -20.86 -3.67 -2.96
C ASP A 74 -19.73 -2.60 -3.00
N LEU A 75 -19.05 -2.54 -4.16
CA LEU A 75 -18.01 -1.54 -4.42
C LEU A 75 -18.54 -0.10 -4.31
N LYS A 76 -19.79 0.17 -4.65
CA LYS A 76 -20.37 1.52 -4.57
C LYS A 76 -20.50 1.99 -3.12
N ALA A 77 -20.76 1.07 -2.20
CA ALA A 77 -20.79 1.38 -0.77
C ALA A 77 -19.42 1.85 -0.29
N ILE A 78 -18.33 1.19 -0.71
CA ILE A 78 -16.96 1.61 -0.42
C ILE A 78 -16.64 2.95 -1.10
N GLN A 79 -16.95 3.10 -2.39
CA GLN A 79 -16.74 4.37 -3.12
C GLN A 79 -17.42 5.55 -2.44
N LYS A 80 -18.61 5.35 -1.87
CA LYS A 80 -19.31 6.39 -1.11
C LYS A 80 -18.53 6.80 0.14
N GLN A 81 -17.93 5.86 0.87
CA GLN A 81 -17.10 6.18 2.03
C GLN A 81 -15.82 6.93 1.61
N PHE A 82 -15.17 6.49 0.54
CA PHE A 82 -14.02 7.21 -0.02
C PHE A 82 -14.39 8.63 -0.46
N HIS A 83 -15.56 8.83 -1.05
CA HIS A 83 -16.04 10.17 -1.39
C HIS A 83 -16.30 11.03 -0.13
N HIS A 84 -16.79 10.44 0.97
CA HIS A 84 -16.89 11.16 2.24
C HIS A 84 -15.51 11.62 2.75
N LEU A 85 -14.46 10.81 2.56
CA LEU A 85 -13.08 11.18 2.89
C LEU A 85 -12.56 12.30 1.98
N VAL A 86 -12.75 12.18 0.65
CA VAL A 86 -12.35 13.21 -0.32
C VAL A 86 -12.95 14.57 0.02
N ARG A 87 -14.23 14.61 0.40
CA ARG A 87 -14.96 15.86 0.72
C ARG A 87 -14.44 16.61 1.93
N ILE A 88 -13.77 15.96 2.88
CA ILE A 88 -13.24 16.59 4.09
C ILE A 88 -11.80 17.08 3.93
N VAL A 89 -11.13 16.76 2.81
CA VAL A 89 -9.84 17.36 2.49
C VAL A 89 -10.05 18.84 2.17
N PRO A 90 -9.36 19.78 2.86
CA PRO A 90 -9.55 21.21 2.61
C PRO A 90 -9.07 21.61 1.20
N GLY A 91 -9.61 22.70 0.65
CA GLY A 91 -9.26 23.16 -0.70
C GLY A 91 -7.77 23.47 -0.93
N LYS A 92 -7.02 23.74 0.15
CA LYS A 92 -5.55 23.87 0.13
C LYS A 92 -4.83 22.55 0.44
N GLY A 93 -5.57 21.46 0.60
CA GLY A 93 -5.02 20.12 0.78
C GLY A 93 -4.63 19.48 -0.54
N LYS A 94 -4.03 18.31 -0.45
CA LYS A 94 -3.55 17.55 -1.60
C LYS A 94 -4.08 16.12 -1.55
N ILE A 95 -4.57 15.63 -2.68
CA ILE A 95 -4.93 14.22 -2.87
C ILE A 95 -3.99 13.60 -3.89
N ILE A 96 -3.33 12.52 -3.50
CA ILE A 96 -2.39 11.78 -4.32
C ILE A 96 -3.02 10.43 -4.65
N LEU A 97 -3.12 10.11 -5.92
CA LEU A 97 -3.81 8.90 -6.37
C LEU A 97 -3.21 8.35 -7.67
N PRO A 98 -3.37 7.03 -7.95
CA PRO A 98 -2.93 6.45 -9.20
C PRO A 98 -3.76 6.98 -10.38
N GLU A 99 -3.10 7.23 -11.49
CA GLU A 99 -3.75 7.75 -12.70
C GLU A 99 -4.72 6.76 -13.35
N ASN A 100 -4.51 5.46 -13.17
CA ASN A 100 -5.24 4.42 -13.91
C ASN A 100 -6.27 3.64 -13.08
N ASP A 101 -6.48 3.99 -11.79
CA ASP A 101 -7.52 3.36 -10.99
C ASP A 101 -8.90 3.89 -11.37
N ILE A 102 -9.70 3.05 -12.04
CA ILE A 102 -11.04 3.42 -12.53
C ILE A 102 -12.01 3.67 -11.37
N ASN A 103 -11.87 2.96 -10.26
CA ASN A 103 -12.75 3.08 -9.11
C ASN A 103 -12.50 4.39 -8.37
N LEU A 104 -11.24 4.79 -8.24
CA LEU A 104 -10.88 6.11 -7.69
C LEU A 104 -11.29 7.24 -8.62
N LYS A 105 -11.16 7.08 -9.95
CA LYS A 105 -11.68 8.08 -10.90
C LYS A 105 -13.18 8.31 -10.72
N GLN A 106 -13.96 7.26 -10.48
CA GLN A 106 -15.38 7.36 -10.18
C GLN A 106 -15.65 8.10 -8.87
N VAL A 107 -14.85 7.84 -7.83
CA VAL A 107 -14.94 8.59 -6.56
C VAL A 107 -14.66 10.08 -6.77
N MET A 108 -13.60 10.42 -7.52
CA MET A 108 -13.27 11.82 -7.81
C MET A 108 -14.35 12.52 -8.64
N ALA A 109 -15.00 11.80 -9.55
CA ALA A 109 -16.10 12.32 -10.35
C ALA A 109 -17.38 12.64 -9.54
N MET A 110 -17.54 12.07 -8.34
CA MET A 110 -18.61 12.45 -7.42
C MET A 110 -18.44 13.87 -6.85
N GLY A 111 -17.23 14.46 -6.98
CA GLY A 111 -16.87 15.81 -6.57
C GLY A 111 -15.58 15.83 -5.73
N CYS A 112 -14.64 16.67 -6.16
CA CYS A 112 -13.39 16.92 -5.48
C CYS A 112 -13.06 18.42 -5.56
N TRP A 113 -12.67 19.01 -4.45
CA TRP A 113 -12.39 20.46 -4.32
C TRP A 113 -10.95 20.74 -3.95
N SER A 114 -10.14 19.69 -3.81
CA SER A 114 -8.74 19.77 -3.45
C SER A 114 -7.87 19.49 -4.67
N GLU A 115 -6.65 19.97 -4.65
CA GLU A 115 -5.67 19.72 -5.70
C GLU A 115 -5.30 18.23 -5.75
N GLN A 116 -5.14 17.69 -6.96
CA GLN A 116 -4.82 16.29 -7.20
C GLN A 116 -3.44 16.17 -7.82
N GLU A 117 -2.63 15.23 -7.35
CA GLU A 117 -1.42 14.78 -8.01
C GLU A 117 -1.56 13.31 -8.40
N LEU A 118 -1.41 13.04 -9.69
CA LEU A 118 -1.55 11.70 -10.26
C LEU A 118 -0.19 10.98 -10.28
N VAL A 119 -0.22 9.71 -9.94
CA VAL A 119 0.94 8.81 -9.93
C VAL A 119 0.74 7.72 -10.98
N GLY A 120 1.65 7.61 -11.93
CA GLY A 120 1.58 6.66 -13.04
C GLY A 120 2.44 7.08 -14.21
N GLU A 121 2.34 6.37 -15.34
CA GLU A 121 3.22 6.59 -16.51
C GLU A 121 3.02 7.98 -17.16
N GLN A 122 1.81 8.51 -17.11
CA GLN A 122 1.44 9.84 -17.64
C GLN A 122 1.09 10.83 -16.51
N GLY A 123 1.24 10.40 -15.24
CA GLY A 123 0.97 11.23 -14.07
C GLY A 123 2.05 12.28 -13.82
N HIS A 124 1.81 13.17 -12.85
CA HIS A 124 2.80 14.11 -12.35
C HIS A 124 4.02 13.38 -11.76
N TRP A 125 3.76 12.27 -11.07
CA TRP A 125 4.78 11.43 -10.47
C TRP A 125 4.95 10.14 -11.24
N GLN A 126 6.18 9.85 -11.64
CA GLN A 126 6.53 8.68 -12.43
C GLN A 126 7.71 7.95 -11.76
N ALA A 127 7.73 6.63 -11.88
CA ALA A 127 8.86 5.80 -11.47
C ALA A 127 9.41 5.07 -12.69
N LYS A 128 10.74 5.19 -12.92
CA LYS A 128 11.43 4.45 -13.96
C LYS A 128 12.29 3.38 -13.33
N LYS A 129 11.88 2.13 -13.50
CA LYS A 129 12.56 0.96 -12.98
C LYS A 129 13.96 0.79 -13.62
N LEU A 130 14.98 0.56 -12.79
CA LEU A 130 16.37 0.38 -13.23
C LEU A 130 16.80 -1.10 -13.18
N ASN A 131 16.08 -1.95 -12.46
CA ASN A 131 16.36 -3.39 -12.38
C ASN A 131 15.08 -4.21 -12.36
N ALA A 132 15.21 -5.53 -12.52
CA ALA A 132 14.08 -6.45 -12.73
C ALA A 132 13.13 -6.53 -11.52
N ASP A 133 13.66 -6.46 -10.30
CA ASP A 133 12.90 -6.60 -9.06
C ASP A 133 12.38 -5.29 -8.48
N ALA A 134 12.59 -4.16 -9.18
CA ALA A 134 12.18 -2.81 -8.76
C ALA A 134 12.80 -2.36 -7.42
N SER A 135 13.95 -2.91 -7.01
CA SER A 135 14.68 -2.42 -5.84
C SER A 135 15.52 -1.16 -6.13
N GLN A 136 15.64 -0.78 -7.42
CA GLN A 136 16.30 0.46 -7.86
C GLN A 136 15.44 1.13 -8.93
N TRP A 137 15.16 2.42 -8.75
CA TRP A 137 14.31 3.18 -9.67
C TRP A 137 14.51 4.69 -9.55
N GLU A 138 14.33 5.39 -10.66
CA GLU A 138 14.34 6.85 -10.72
C GLU A 138 12.97 7.41 -10.36
N VAL A 139 12.97 8.50 -9.63
CA VAL A 139 11.79 9.31 -9.31
C VAL A 139 11.74 10.47 -10.30
N LEU A 140 10.64 10.59 -11.02
CA LEU A 140 10.41 11.72 -11.92
C LEU A 140 9.18 12.52 -11.43
N PHE A 141 9.26 13.84 -11.57
CA PHE A 141 8.15 14.78 -11.36
C PHE A 141 8.01 15.65 -12.59
N ASP A 142 6.82 15.63 -13.22
CA ASP A 142 6.52 16.30 -14.49
C ASP A 142 7.58 16.00 -15.59
N GLY A 143 8.03 14.73 -15.64
CA GLY A 143 9.01 14.24 -16.61
C GLY A 143 10.48 14.50 -16.26
N GLU A 144 10.77 15.28 -15.24
CA GLU A 144 12.14 15.56 -14.80
C GLU A 144 12.58 14.62 -13.67
N LYS A 145 13.80 14.09 -13.74
CA LYS A 145 14.38 13.26 -12.66
C LYS A 145 14.64 14.14 -11.43
N VAL A 146 13.97 13.80 -10.33
CA VAL A 146 14.07 14.52 -9.04
C VAL A 146 14.68 13.69 -7.92
N GLY A 147 14.97 12.41 -8.15
CA GLY A 147 15.59 11.52 -7.18
C GLY A 147 15.83 10.12 -7.72
N GLU A 148 16.46 9.30 -6.91
CA GLU A 148 16.66 7.87 -7.17
C GLU A 148 16.54 7.09 -5.87
N VAL A 149 15.79 6.00 -5.91
CA VAL A 149 15.62 5.10 -4.76
C VAL A 149 16.41 3.82 -5.00
N LYS A 150 17.14 3.43 -3.97
CA LYS A 150 17.80 2.13 -3.88
C LYS A 150 17.54 1.58 -2.49
N TRP A 151 16.74 0.53 -2.40
CA TRP A 151 16.27 -0.03 -1.14
C TRP A 151 16.28 -1.56 -1.11
N ALA A 152 15.92 -2.15 0.03
CA ALA A 152 15.87 -3.60 0.19
C ALA A 152 14.53 -4.21 -0.27
N LEU A 153 13.50 -3.38 -0.54
CA LEU A 153 12.19 -3.85 -0.97
C LEU A 153 12.21 -4.25 -2.45
N VAL A 154 11.31 -5.15 -2.80
CA VAL A 154 11.16 -5.65 -4.18
C VAL A 154 9.71 -5.53 -4.62
N GLY A 155 9.49 -5.50 -5.93
CA GLY A 155 8.18 -5.47 -6.56
C GLY A 155 7.68 -4.06 -6.90
N GLU A 156 6.98 -3.99 -8.02
CA GLU A 156 6.45 -2.72 -8.55
C GLU A 156 5.41 -2.10 -7.61
N HIS A 157 4.65 -2.91 -6.86
CA HIS A 157 3.72 -2.40 -5.86
C HIS A 157 4.44 -1.61 -4.75
N ASN A 158 5.61 -2.07 -4.27
CA ASN A 158 6.41 -1.32 -3.30
C ASN A 158 7.00 -0.05 -3.92
N MET A 159 7.49 -0.12 -5.17
CA MET A 159 7.95 1.05 -5.91
C MET A 159 6.84 2.10 -6.02
N HIS A 160 5.61 1.68 -6.37
CA HIS A 160 4.44 2.56 -6.42
C HIS A 160 4.13 3.17 -5.04
N ASN A 161 4.09 2.36 -3.97
CA ASN A 161 3.88 2.83 -2.61
C ASN A 161 4.95 3.86 -2.18
N GLY A 162 6.22 3.61 -2.53
CA GLY A 162 7.33 4.54 -2.27
C GLY A 162 7.15 5.87 -3.00
N LEU A 163 6.71 5.82 -4.27
CA LEU A 163 6.45 7.02 -5.07
C LEU A 163 5.31 7.84 -4.49
N MET A 164 4.21 7.20 -4.08
CA MET A 164 3.09 7.86 -3.37
C MET A 164 3.55 8.53 -2.07
N ALA A 165 4.43 7.85 -1.31
CA ALA A 165 4.97 8.40 -0.07
C ALA A 165 5.90 9.61 -0.32
N ILE A 166 6.71 9.59 -1.39
CA ILE A 166 7.54 10.74 -1.81
C ILE A 166 6.66 11.93 -2.20
N ALA A 167 5.60 11.70 -2.99
CA ALA A 167 4.65 12.74 -3.38
C ALA A 167 3.98 13.38 -2.15
N ALA A 168 3.55 12.58 -1.19
CA ALA A 168 2.98 13.07 0.07
C ALA A 168 3.98 13.87 0.91
N ALA A 169 5.22 13.39 1.00
CA ALA A 169 6.29 14.06 1.73
C ALA A 169 6.65 15.42 1.09
N ARG A 170 6.64 15.52 -0.25
CA ARG A 170 6.83 16.80 -0.95
C ARG A 170 5.76 17.82 -0.58
N HIS A 171 4.50 17.43 -0.48
CA HIS A 171 3.42 18.33 -0.11
C HIS A 171 3.61 18.96 1.29
N VAL A 172 4.32 18.30 2.18
CA VAL A 172 4.62 18.81 3.52
C VAL A 172 6.02 19.42 3.65
N GLY A 173 6.73 19.62 2.52
CA GLY A 173 7.95 20.42 2.45
C GLY A 173 9.26 19.60 2.37
N VAL A 174 9.20 18.26 2.26
CA VAL A 174 10.40 17.44 2.04
C VAL A 174 10.80 17.49 0.56
N LEU A 175 12.07 17.74 0.26
CA LEU A 175 12.56 17.67 -1.11
C LEU A 175 12.48 16.23 -1.64
N PRO A 176 12.05 16.00 -2.90
CA PRO A 176 11.94 14.65 -3.47
C PRO A 176 13.23 13.84 -3.40
N ALA A 177 14.40 14.47 -3.60
CA ALA A 177 15.68 13.80 -3.48
C ALA A 177 15.96 13.31 -2.05
N ASP A 178 15.63 14.11 -1.03
CA ASP A 178 15.80 13.73 0.37
C ASP A 178 14.82 12.61 0.75
N ALA A 179 13.58 12.69 0.27
CA ALA A 179 12.58 11.64 0.45
C ALA A 179 13.02 10.32 -0.18
N ALA A 180 13.56 10.36 -1.41
CA ALA A 180 14.10 9.20 -2.10
C ALA A 180 15.29 8.58 -1.35
N ASN A 181 16.22 9.40 -0.89
CA ASN A 181 17.37 8.95 -0.07
C ASN A 181 16.90 8.31 1.25
N ALA A 182 15.91 8.89 1.93
CA ALA A 182 15.33 8.36 3.16
C ALA A 182 14.78 6.93 2.98
N LEU A 183 14.16 6.65 1.83
CA LEU A 183 13.65 5.31 1.50
C LEU A 183 14.75 4.25 1.41
N GLY A 184 15.99 4.62 1.14
CA GLY A 184 17.14 3.69 1.13
C GLY A 184 17.37 2.96 2.44
N SER A 185 16.95 3.54 3.56
CA SER A 185 17.03 2.95 4.90
C SER A 185 15.66 2.52 5.46
N PHE A 186 14.62 2.49 4.63
CA PHE A 186 13.30 2.03 5.03
C PHE A 186 13.29 0.51 5.22
N ILE A 187 12.80 0.07 6.37
CA ILE A 187 12.55 -1.33 6.70
C ILE A 187 11.04 -1.54 6.71
N ASN A 188 10.58 -2.49 5.92
CA ASN A 188 9.16 -2.76 5.78
C ASN A 188 8.49 -3.16 7.10
N ALA A 189 7.18 -3.05 7.17
CA ALA A 189 6.43 -3.61 8.27
C ALA A 189 6.57 -5.14 8.31
N ARG A 190 6.46 -5.72 9.50
CA ARG A 190 6.49 -7.18 9.66
C ARG A 190 5.43 -7.85 8.80
N ARG A 191 5.73 -9.06 8.35
CA ARG A 191 4.87 -9.86 7.49
C ARG A 191 4.54 -9.19 6.13
N ARG A 192 5.49 -8.42 5.56
CA ARG A 192 5.43 -7.86 4.22
C ARG A 192 6.62 -8.38 3.42
N LEU A 193 6.50 -9.61 2.88
CA LEU A 193 7.59 -10.40 2.27
C LEU A 193 8.81 -10.48 3.21
N GLU A 194 8.53 -10.66 4.50
CA GLU A 194 9.53 -10.69 5.57
C GLU A 194 10.36 -11.97 5.47
N LEU A 195 11.69 -11.83 5.39
CA LEU A 195 12.60 -12.96 5.44
C LEU A 195 12.58 -13.58 6.85
N ARG A 196 12.13 -14.83 6.96
CA ARG A 196 12.07 -15.57 8.24
C ARG A 196 13.32 -16.39 8.49
N GLY A 197 14.03 -16.79 7.45
CA GLY A 197 15.26 -17.53 7.56
C GLY A 197 15.60 -18.31 6.30
N GLU A 198 16.76 -18.96 6.34
CA GLU A 198 17.23 -19.84 5.29
C GLU A 198 17.81 -21.13 5.89
N ALA A 199 17.42 -22.29 5.35
CA ALA A 199 17.93 -23.58 5.77
C ALA A 199 17.97 -24.54 4.58
N ASN A 200 19.09 -25.25 4.40
CA ASN A 200 19.29 -26.24 3.36
C ASN A 200 18.97 -25.74 1.94
N GLY A 201 19.29 -24.46 1.66
CA GLY A 201 19.02 -23.83 0.36
C GLY A 201 17.56 -23.43 0.15
N VAL A 202 16.71 -23.52 1.18
CA VAL A 202 15.33 -23.04 1.18
C VAL A 202 15.26 -21.72 1.95
N THR A 203 14.82 -20.66 1.26
CA THR A 203 14.58 -19.35 1.87
C THR A 203 13.08 -19.21 2.18
N VAL A 204 12.73 -18.85 3.40
CA VAL A 204 11.34 -18.74 3.87
C VAL A 204 10.97 -17.27 4.05
N TYR A 205 9.89 -16.88 3.41
CA TYR A 205 9.28 -15.55 3.53
C TYR A 205 7.90 -15.63 4.17
N ASP A 206 7.54 -14.63 4.98
CA ASP A 206 6.19 -14.46 5.55
C ASP A 206 5.56 -13.19 4.97
N ASP A 207 4.33 -13.32 4.45
CA ASP A 207 3.57 -12.21 3.88
C ASP A 207 2.13 -12.23 4.40
N PHE A 208 1.55 -11.06 4.54
CA PHE A 208 0.18 -10.88 5.02
C PHE A 208 -0.86 -10.78 3.90
N ALA A 209 -0.47 -10.96 2.64
CA ALA A 209 -1.38 -10.89 1.50
C ALA A 209 -2.56 -11.85 1.69
N HIS A 210 -3.77 -11.32 1.63
CA HIS A 210 -5.02 -12.04 1.85
C HIS A 210 -6.11 -11.63 0.85
N HIS A 211 -5.76 -10.85 -0.16
CA HIS A 211 -6.59 -10.52 -1.32
C HIS A 211 -5.88 -10.97 -2.60
N PRO A 212 -6.58 -11.47 -3.65
CA PRO A 212 -5.95 -11.98 -4.86
C PRO A 212 -4.94 -11.02 -5.51
N THR A 213 -5.27 -9.73 -5.58
CA THR A 213 -4.36 -8.69 -6.11
C THR A 213 -3.06 -8.61 -5.30
N ALA A 214 -3.15 -8.63 -3.96
CA ALA A 214 -1.97 -8.59 -3.09
C ALA A 214 -1.13 -9.87 -3.20
N ILE A 215 -1.76 -11.04 -3.28
CA ILE A 215 -1.10 -12.33 -3.47
C ILE A 215 -0.32 -12.33 -4.79
N LEU A 216 -0.96 -11.92 -5.88
CA LEU A 216 -0.32 -11.82 -7.19
C LEU A 216 0.88 -10.87 -7.15
N ALA A 217 0.73 -9.68 -6.57
CA ALA A 217 1.79 -8.68 -6.46
C ALA A 217 3.00 -9.21 -5.66
N THR A 218 2.75 -9.88 -4.53
CA THR A 218 3.79 -10.52 -3.71
C THR A 218 4.55 -11.60 -4.49
N LEU A 219 3.83 -12.51 -5.15
CA LEU A 219 4.45 -13.58 -5.94
C LEU A 219 5.21 -13.05 -7.16
N GLN A 220 4.71 -12.00 -7.82
CA GLN A 220 5.43 -11.31 -8.90
C GLN A 220 6.72 -10.67 -8.40
N ALA A 221 6.68 -9.99 -7.25
CA ALA A 221 7.85 -9.38 -6.63
C ALA A 221 8.90 -10.45 -6.28
N LEU A 222 8.47 -11.55 -5.65
CA LEU A 222 9.36 -12.66 -5.32
C LEU A 222 9.96 -13.30 -6.58
N ARG A 223 9.17 -13.54 -7.62
CA ARG A 223 9.63 -14.07 -8.92
C ARG A 223 10.66 -13.12 -9.56
N GLY A 224 10.45 -11.81 -9.52
CA GLY A 224 11.41 -10.81 -10.00
C GLY A 224 12.74 -10.86 -9.24
N LYS A 225 12.70 -11.14 -7.93
CA LYS A 225 13.88 -11.26 -7.07
C LYS A 225 14.65 -12.55 -7.32
N VAL A 226 13.97 -13.70 -7.41
CA VAL A 226 14.62 -15.01 -7.47
C VAL A 226 14.86 -15.51 -8.92
N GLY A 227 14.31 -14.83 -9.90
CA GLY A 227 14.43 -15.21 -11.31
C GLY A 227 13.58 -16.41 -11.73
N GLY A 228 13.76 -16.87 -12.97
CA GLY A 228 12.95 -17.93 -13.58
C GLY A 228 13.31 -19.36 -13.15
N THR A 229 14.50 -19.58 -12.59
CA THR A 229 15.02 -20.92 -12.26
C THR A 229 14.73 -21.38 -10.84
N ALA A 230 14.56 -20.43 -9.91
CA ALA A 230 14.23 -20.76 -8.54
C ALA A 230 12.77 -21.20 -8.42
N ARG A 231 12.53 -22.25 -7.63
CA ARG A 231 11.20 -22.79 -7.38
C ARG A 231 10.52 -22.02 -6.25
N ILE A 232 9.30 -21.54 -6.48
CA ILE A 232 8.48 -20.85 -5.49
C ILE A 232 7.38 -21.80 -5.03
N LEU A 233 7.38 -22.09 -3.74
CA LEU A 233 6.34 -22.86 -3.06
C LEU A 233 5.46 -21.87 -2.27
N ALA A 234 4.19 -21.71 -2.67
CA ALA A 234 3.25 -20.86 -1.98
C ALA A 234 2.42 -21.67 -0.99
N VAL A 235 2.44 -21.27 0.29
CA VAL A 235 1.59 -21.83 1.33
C VAL A 235 0.59 -20.77 1.74
N LEU A 236 -0.70 -21.00 1.53
CA LEU A 236 -1.76 -20.02 1.78
C LEU A 236 -2.80 -20.58 2.75
N GLU A 237 -3.12 -19.82 3.77
CA GLU A 237 -4.27 -20.01 4.64
C GLU A 237 -5.32 -18.92 4.35
N PRO A 238 -6.49 -19.25 3.77
CA PRO A 238 -7.58 -18.30 3.54
C PRO A 238 -8.22 -17.87 4.86
N ARG A 239 -7.81 -16.71 5.40
CA ARG A 239 -8.25 -16.26 6.73
C ARG A 239 -9.18 -15.05 6.73
N SER A 240 -9.08 -14.16 5.74
CA SER A 240 -9.91 -12.95 5.70
C SER A 240 -11.40 -13.29 5.56
N ASN A 241 -12.26 -12.42 6.06
CA ASN A 241 -13.71 -12.62 5.94
C ASN A 241 -14.14 -12.70 4.48
N THR A 242 -13.62 -11.83 3.63
CA THR A 242 -13.89 -11.82 2.18
C THR A 242 -13.50 -13.16 1.53
N MET A 243 -12.32 -13.73 1.87
CA MET A 243 -11.91 -15.04 1.36
C MET A 243 -12.81 -16.16 1.86
N LYS A 244 -13.17 -16.16 3.15
CA LYS A 244 -14.07 -17.17 3.75
C LYS A 244 -15.47 -17.13 3.14
N MET A 245 -15.96 -15.96 2.77
CA MET A 245 -17.25 -15.78 2.10
C MET A 245 -17.20 -16.22 0.61
N GLY A 246 -16.03 -16.55 0.08
CA GLY A 246 -15.85 -17.02 -1.30
C GLY A 246 -16.04 -15.94 -2.36
N VAL A 247 -16.04 -14.67 -1.98
CA VAL A 247 -16.23 -13.53 -2.91
C VAL A 247 -15.14 -13.49 -3.99
N CYS A 248 -13.90 -13.80 -3.63
CA CYS A 248 -12.75 -13.77 -4.53
C CYS A 248 -12.34 -15.16 -5.05
N LYS A 249 -13.22 -16.19 -5.01
CA LYS A 249 -12.85 -17.57 -5.34
C LYS A 249 -12.35 -17.74 -6.77
N ASP A 250 -12.92 -17.00 -7.71
CA ASP A 250 -12.61 -17.11 -9.14
C ASP A 250 -11.25 -16.43 -9.47
N ASP A 251 -10.84 -15.44 -8.67
CA ASP A 251 -9.58 -14.71 -8.83
C ASP A 251 -8.42 -15.35 -8.06
N LEU A 252 -8.71 -16.22 -7.09
CA LEU A 252 -7.69 -16.79 -6.22
C LEU A 252 -6.70 -17.69 -6.99
N ALA A 253 -7.20 -18.61 -7.82
CA ALA A 253 -6.33 -19.49 -8.59
C ALA A 253 -5.43 -18.74 -9.59
N PRO A 254 -5.93 -17.77 -10.39
CA PRO A 254 -5.08 -16.92 -11.22
C PRO A 254 -4.02 -16.14 -10.42
N SER A 255 -4.34 -15.65 -9.23
CA SER A 255 -3.40 -14.89 -8.39
C SER A 255 -2.19 -15.70 -7.93
N LEU A 256 -2.33 -17.01 -7.83
CA LEU A 256 -1.27 -17.94 -7.42
C LEU A 256 -0.40 -18.43 -8.59
N GLY A 257 -0.71 -18.06 -9.83
CA GLY A 257 -0.06 -18.57 -11.06
C GLY A 257 1.43 -18.23 -11.22
N ARG A 258 2.04 -17.48 -10.31
CA ARG A 258 3.49 -17.22 -10.28
C ARG A 258 4.26 -18.17 -9.36
N ALA A 259 3.57 -18.97 -8.55
CA ALA A 259 4.17 -20.06 -7.79
C ALA A 259 4.29 -21.31 -8.67
N ASP A 260 5.29 -22.14 -8.39
CA ASP A 260 5.48 -23.41 -9.07
C ASP A 260 4.64 -24.52 -8.42
N GLU A 261 4.41 -24.41 -7.10
CA GLU A 261 3.51 -25.28 -6.34
C GLU A 261 2.74 -24.45 -5.31
N VAL A 262 1.51 -24.87 -5.04
CA VAL A 262 0.61 -24.20 -4.11
C VAL A 262 0.07 -25.20 -3.10
N PHE A 263 0.18 -24.86 -1.82
CA PHE A 263 -0.38 -25.59 -0.70
C PHE A 263 -1.44 -24.72 -0.04
N LEU A 264 -2.69 -25.16 -0.08
CA LEU A 264 -3.80 -24.51 0.60
C LEU A 264 -4.09 -25.19 1.92
N LEU A 265 -4.01 -24.44 3.01
CA LEU A 265 -4.48 -24.94 4.30
C LEU A 265 -6.00 -24.85 4.34
N GLN A 266 -6.66 -26.01 4.42
CA GLN A 266 -8.11 -26.04 4.55
C GLN A 266 -8.49 -25.66 5.98
N PRO A 267 -9.30 -24.61 6.21
CA PRO A 267 -9.78 -24.27 7.53
C PRO A 267 -10.60 -25.42 8.11
N GLN A 268 -10.31 -25.84 9.33
CA GLN A 268 -10.97 -27.02 9.95
C GLN A 268 -12.46 -26.83 10.25
N HIS A 269 -13.01 -25.64 10.11
CA HIS A 269 -14.44 -25.33 10.30
C HIS A 269 -14.87 -24.19 9.36
N ILE A 270 -15.33 -24.56 8.18
CA ILE A 270 -16.34 -23.78 7.46
C ILE A 270 -17.58 -24.67 7.44
N PRO A 271 -18.70 -24.26 8.09
CA PRO A 271 -19.95 -25.01 8.00
C PRO A 271 -20.49 -24.99 6.57
#